data_1e546dbcb681c865e8543148609b72f3
#
_entry.id   1e546dbcb681c865e8543148609b72f3
#
_cell.length_a   1.000
_cell.length_b   1.000
_cell.length_c   1.000
_cell.angle_alpha   90.00
_cell.angle_beta   90.00
_cell.angle_gamma   90.00
#
_symmetry.space_group_name_H-M   'P 1'
#
loop_
_entity.id
_entity.type
_entity.pdbx_description
1 polymer ?
#
loop_
_entity_poly.entity_id
_entity_poly.type
_entity_poly.pdbx_seq_one_letter_code
_entity_poly.pdbx_strand_id
1 'polypeptide(L)'
;MGVFSLICAIAIIAYIQMGWSVSDAIYMVVITIFGVGYGEVKPVDTPALRTLTIAIIVLGYGAAIYTVGGFIQFLVDGELQSLLRNRKMSQGIASLRAHTIVCGFGRMGVRVAEELQELGQPFVVIDENTARVEEAQQAGMLAMVGNATDEDILMAAGIDHARGLATLLPDDAANAFICVTARDLAEKVEIVSRAENHSAQKKLIRCGANYVVMAATIGAMRVTQLLVRPTASAVLESHGLSHGISEELSAIGLNLEELRLTSSSPLVSKPLAEIQVRGNRGFLIVGVKRGEDPIQMNPSGNLILEVNDIVIVVGHQNDIAELCLAHKVQRQEILYRGVKG
;
A
#
# COMPACT_ATOMS: atom_id res chain seq x y z
N MET A 1 14.96 37.10 -7.90
CA MET A 1 14.55 38.16 -8.87
C MET A 1 14.72 39.57 -8.31
N GLY A 2 14.33 39.92 -7.07
CA GLY A 2 14.42 41.26 -6.54
C GLY A 2 15.83 41.86 -6.55
N VAL A 3 16.86 41.10 -6.19
CA VAL A 3 18.25 41.57 -6.16
C VAL A 3 18.78 41.96 -7.55
N PHE A 4 18.48 41.12 -8.57
CA PHE A 4 18.87 41.41 -9.95
C PHE A 4 18.23 42.73 -10.47
N SER A 5 16.92 42.87 -10.26
CA SER A 5 16.20 44.10 -10.65
C SER A 5 16.71 45.32 -9.93
N LEU A 6 17.08 45.19 -8.65
CA LEU A 6 17.67 46.29 -7.86
C LEU A 6 19.02 46.69 -8.41
N ILE A 7 19.91 45.76 -8.73
CA ILE A 7 21.23 46.03 -9.34
C ILE A 7 21.07 46.73 -10.69
N CYS A 8 20.14 46.26 -11.57
CA CYS A 8 19.86 46.95 -12.83
C CYS A 8 19.38 48.39 -12.62
N ALA A 9 18.47 48.61 -11.68
CA ALA A 9 17.95 49.97 -11.38
C ALA A 9 19.04 50.91 -10.87
N ILE A 10 19.88 50.44 -9.93
CA ILE A 10 21.02 51.19 -9.40
C ILE A 10 22.01 51.54 -10.53
N ALA A 11 22.31 50.56 -11.41
CA ALA A 11 23.22 50.77 -12.54
C ALA A 11 22.70 51.84 -13.51
N ILE A 12 21.41 51.77 -13.87
CA ILE A 12 20.77 52.77 -14.75
C ILE A 12 20.83 54.19 -14.11
N ILE A 13 20.46 54.29 -12.84
CA ILE A 13 20.50 55.56 -12.12
C ILE A 13 21.92 56.15 -12.07
N ALA A 14 22.92 55.31 -11.84
CA ALA A 14 24.31 55.73 -11.77
C ALA A 14 24.82 56.31 -13.13
N TYR A 15 24.48 55.69 -14.27
CA TYR A 15 24.79 56.22 -15.59
C TYR A 15 24.07 57.54 -15.86
N ILE A 16 22.79 57.68 -15.47
CA ILE A 16 22.04 58.95 -15.62
C ILE A 16 22.68 60.06 -14.82
N GLN A 17 23.11 59.80 -13.58
CA GLN A 17 23.83 60.79 -12.75
C GLN A 17 25.17 61.24 -13.36
N MET A 18 25.78 60.39 -14.18
CA MET A 18 26.98 60.71 -14.95
C MET A 18 26.70 61.39 -16.30
N GLY A 19 25.48 61.89 -16.51
CA GLY A 19 25.10 62.67 -17.68
C GLY A 19 24.65 61.82 -18.93
N TRP A 20 24.33 60.57 -18.75
CA TRP A 20 23.81 59.78 -19.84
C TRP A 20 22.30 59.95 -20.00
N SER A 21 21.80 59.82 -21.23
CA SER A 21 20.34 59.76 -21.42
C SER A 21 19.78 58.48 -20.82
N VAL A 22 18.50 58.48 -20.44
CA VAL A 22 17.82 57.29 -19.89
C VAL A 22 17.89 56.12 -20.85
N SER A 23 17.71 56.37 -22.17
CA SER A 23 17.79 55.39 -23.21
C SER A 23 19.16 54.72 -23.32
N ASP A 24 20.22 55.55 -23.33
CA ASP A 24 21.60 55.06 -23.43
C ASP A 24 22.02 54.28 -22.18
N ALA A 25 21.59 54.73 -20.99
CA ALA A 25 21.84 54.05 -19.72
C ALA A 25 21.19 52.66 -19.68
N ILE A 26 19.91 52.56 -20.06
CA ILE A 26 19.19 51.27 -20.12
C ILE A 26 19.88 50.33 -21.14
N TYR A 27 20.16 50.84 -22.34
CA TYR A 27 20.76 50.04 -23.38
C TYR A 27 22.14 49.52 -22.97
N MET A 28 22.99 50.38 -22.38
CA MET A 28 24.32 49.98 -21.88
C MET A 28 24.22 48.92 -20.80
N VAL A 29 23.32 49.05 -19.82
CA VAL A 29 23.13 48.06 -18.75
C VAL A 29 22.69 46.73 -19.33
N VAL A 30 21.75 46.73 -20.28
CA VAL A 30 21.25 45.50 -20.92
C VAL A 30 22.37 44.80 -21.68
N ILE A 31 23.08 45.49 -22.60
CA ILE A 31 24.16 44.85 -23.39
C ILE A 31 25.33 44.37 -22.56
N THR A 32 25.58 45.04 -21.40
CA THR A 32 26.64 44.67 -20.47
C THR A 32 26.27 43.44 -19.65
N ILE A 33 25.11 43.43 -19.01
CA ILE A 33 24.70 42.32 -18.11
C ILE A 33 24.39 41.05 -18.91
N PHE A 34 23.77 41.15 -20.08
CA PHE A 34 23.52 40.00 -20.92
C PHE A 34 24.71 39.56 -21.78
N GLY A 35 25.87 40.22 -21.64
CA GLY A 35 27.11 39.85 -22.30
C GLY A 35 27.06 39.99 -23.82
N VAL A 36 26.21 40.88 -24.36
CA VAL A 36 26.06 41.10 -25.82
C VAL A 36 27.29 41.78 -26.42
N GLY A 37 27.84 42.77 -25.72
CA GLY A 37 29.18 43.32 -25.98
C GLY A 37 29.41 43.96 -27.35
N TYR A 38 28.38 44.63 -27.95
CA TYR A 38 28.55 45.31 -29.23
C TYR A 38 29.54 46.45 -29.21
N GLY A 39 29.84 46.99 -28.03
CA GLY A 39 30.73 48.15 -27.86
C GLY A 39 30.16 49.14 -26.84
N GLU A 40 30.92 50.17 -26.59
CA GLU A 40 30.49 51.24 -25.68
C GLU A 40 29.46 52.14 -26.36
N VAL A 41 28.30 52.38 -25.72
CA VAL A 41 27.24 53.27 -26.23
C VAL A 41 27.73 54.72 -26.31
N LYS A 42 28.53 55.13 -25.31
CA LYS A 42 29.33 56.37 -25.25
C LYS A 42 30.70 56.02 -24.72
N PRO A 43 31.76 56.80 -25.08
CA PRO A 43 33.11 56.56 -24.57
C PRO A 43 33.17 56.53 -23.05
N VAL A 44 33.75 55.48 -22.49
CA VAL A 44 33.95 55.32 -21.04
C VAL A 44 35.34 55.78 -20.68
N ASP A 45 35.59 57.07 -20.87
CA ASP A 45 36.91 57.67 -20.80
C ASP A 45 37.35 58.08 -19.37
N THR A 46 36.41 58.33 -18.47
CA THR A 46 36.72 58.74 -17.10
C THR A 46 36.96 57.49 -16.19
N PRO A 47 37.94 57.60 -15.25
CA PRO A 47 38.16 56.49 -14.27
C PRO A 47 36.92 56.13 -13.48
N ALA A 48 36.05 57.09 -13.19
CA ALA A 48 34.77 56.80 -12.47
C ALA A 48 33.82 56.00 -13.30
N LEU A 49 33.67 56.30 -14.59
CA LEU A 49 32.82 55.47 -15.49
C LEU A 49 33.38 54.06 -15.69
N ARG A 50 34.70 53.91 -15.78
CA ARG A 50 35.34 52.58 -15.89
C ARG A 50 35.11 51.73 -14.66
N THR A 51 35.32 52.29 -13.46
CA THR A 51 35.07 51.55 -12.21
C THR A 51 33.61 51.17 -12.04
N LEU A 52 32.67 52.06 -12.38
CA LEU A 52 31.25 51.78 -12.39
C LEU A 52 30.91 50.65 -13.36
N THR A 53 31.38 50.71 -14.59
CA THR A 53 31.13 49.68 -15.60
C THR A 53 31.68 48.31 -15.19
N ILE A 54 32.91 48.27 -14.63
CA ILE A 54 33.50 47.06 -14.10
C ILE A 54 32.63 46.50 -12.96
N ALA A 55 32.17 47.34 -12.03
CA ALA A 55 31.29 46.90 -10.94
C ALA A 55 29.96 46.32 -11.47
N ILE A 56 29.36 46.96 -12.49
CA ILE A 56 28.13 46.48 -13.12
C ILE A 56 28.37 45.13 -13.81
N ILE A 57 29.51 44.94 -14.50
CA ILE A 57 29.84 43.65 -15.13
C ILE A 57 29.92 42.55 -14.05
N VAL A 58 30.71 42.76 -12.99
CA VAL A 58 30.93 41.72 -11.98
C VAL A 58 29.66 41.40 -11.20
N LEU A 59 28.99 42.45 -10.67
CA LEU A 59 27.82 42.28 -9.83
C LEU A 59 26.58 41.89 -10.66
N GLY A 60 26.39 42.52 -11.83
CA GLY A 60 25.24 42.30 -12.69
C GLY A 60 25.27 40.92 -13.34
N TYR A 61 26.44 40.52 -13.87
CA TYR A 61 26.59 39.17 -14.46
C TYR A 61 26.48 38.08 -13.41
N GLY A 62 27.12 38.28 -12.23
CA GLY A 62 26.97 37.33 -11.11
C GLY A 62 25.53 37.17 -10.65
N ALA A 63 24.79 38.28 -10.53
CA ALA A 63 23.38 38.25 -10.17
C ALA A 63 22.50 37.61 -11.25
N ALA A 64 22.83 37.81 -12.54
CA ALA A 64 22.14 37.18 -13.64
C ALA A 64 22.30 35.65 -13.61
N ILE A 65 23.54 35.16 -13.46
CA ILE A 65 23.82 33.71 -13.34
C ILE A 65 23.08 33.12 -12.13
N TYR A 66 23.14 33.79 -10.98
CA TYR A 66 22.43 33.33 -9.78
C TYR A 66 20.91 33.26 -9.99
N THR A 67 20.33 34.24 -10.65
CA THR A 67 18.88 34.28 -10.93
C THR A 67 18.47 33.19 -11.90
N VAL A 68 19.24 32.95 -12.97
CA VAL A 68 19.00 31.90 -13.94
C VAL A 68 19.17 30.53 -13.27
N GLY A 69 20.21 30.31 -12.47
CA GLY A 69 20.42 29.08 -11.70
C GLY A 69 19.27 28.80 -10.75
N GLY A 70 18.81 29.79 -10.00
CA GLY A 70 17.64 29.65 -9.11
C GLY A 70 16.35 29.39 -9.87
N PHE A 71 16.16 29.94 -11.06
CA PHE A 71 15.01 29.66 -11.91
C PHE A 71 15.03 28.23 -12.46
N ILE A 72 16.19 27.76 -12.90
CA ILE A 72 16.37 26.36 -13.34
C ILE A 72 16.10 25.41 -12.18
N GLN A 73 16.63 25.69 -10.99
CA GLN A 73 16.38 24.89 -9.81
C GLN A 73 14.90 24.83 -9.46
N PHE A 74 14.18 25.95 -9.49
CA PHE A 74 12.73 26.01 -9.28
C PHE A 74 11.96 25.13 -10.30
N LEU A 75 12.42 25.07 -11.55
CA LEU A 75 11.81 24.19 -12.56
C LEU A 75 12.14 22.71 -12.33
N VAL A 76 13.36 22.41 -11.86
CA VAL A 76 13.82 21.04 -11.61
C VAL A 76 13.21 20.48 -10.33
N ASP A 77 13.06 21.28 -9.26
CA ASP A 77 12.49 20.86 -7.98
C ASP A 77 11.00 20.48 -8.09
N GLY A 78 10.38 20.66 -9.26
CA GLY A 78 9.05 20.13 -9.57
C GLY A 78 7.88 20.78 -8.80
N GLU A 79 8.12 21.91 -8.13
CA GLU A 79 7.06 22.61 -7.37
C GLU A 79 5.83 22.94 -8.24
N LEU A 80 6.05 23.32 -9.48
CA LEU A 80 4.96 23.59 -10.43
C LEU A 80 4.19 22.31 -10.78
N GLN A 81 4.92 21.19 -10.94
CA GLN A 81 4.30 19.90 -11.20
C GLN A 81 3.50 19.38 -10.00
N SER A 82 3.99 19.60 -8.78
CA SER A 82 3.30 19.23 -7.54
C SER A 82 1.99 20.00 -7.38
N LEU A 83 1.98 21.30 -7.67
CA LEU A 83 0.78 22.14 -7.62
C LEU A 83 -0.29 21.69 -8.64
N LEU A 84 0.14 21.40 -9.86
CA LEU A 84 -0.77 20.90 -10.91
C LEU A 84 -1.29 19.50 -10.57
N ARG A 85 -0.44 18.62 -10.05
CA ARG A 85 -0.79 17.27 -9.60
C ARG A 85 -1.79 17.33 -8.45
N ASN A 86 -1.55 18.17 -7.44
CA ASN A 86 -2.45 18.32 -6.29
C ASN A 86 -3.84 18.82 -6.71
N ARG A 87 -3.93 19.76 -7.68
CA ARG A 87 -5.23 20.18 -8.23
C ARG A 87 -5.96 19.06 -8.93
N LYS A 88 -5.25 18.27 -9.74
CA LYS A 88 -5.83 17.10 -10.43
C LYS A 88 -6.28 16.04 -9.42
N MET A 89 -5.48 15.80 -8.37
CA MET A 89 -5.83 14.88 -7.29
C MET A 89 -7.09 15.33 -6.55
N SER A 90 -7.16 16.58 -6.12
CA SER A 90 -8.35 17.12 -5.43
C SER A 90 -9.61 17.04 -6.29
N GLN A 91 -9.52 17.31 -7.58
CA GLN A 91 -10.65 17.16 -8.51
C GLN A 91 -11.04 15.68 -8.69
N GLY A 92 -10.04 14.79 -8.79
CA GLY A 92 -10.27 13.35 -8.85
C GLY A 92 -11.00 12.84 -7.62
N ILE A 93 -10.53 13.22 -6.42
CA ILE A 93 -11.15 12.84 -5.13
C ILE A 93 -12.58 13.38 -5.02
N ALA A 94 -12.80 14.64 -5.34
CA ALA A 94 -14.12 15.26 -5.31
C ALA A 94 -15.15 14.60 -6.25
N SER A 95 -14.69 13.94 -7.31
CA SER A 95 -15.54 13.21 -8.24
C SER A 95 -15.88 11.78 -7.79
N LEU A 96 -15.19 11.25 -6.77
CA LEU A 96 -15.43 9.89 -6.28
C LEU A 96 -16.82 9.74 -5.67
N ARG A 97 -17.43 8.59 -5.92
CA ARG A 97 -18.71 8.19 -5.32
C ARG A 97 -18.66 6.68 -5.04
N ALA A 98 -19.27 6.27 -3.95
CA ALA A 98 -19.30 4.88 -3.50
C ALA A 98 -17.89 4.23 -3.42
N HIS A 99 -16.88 5.05 -3.13
CA HIS A 99 -15.48 4.67 -3.04
C HIS A 99 -15.09 4.20 -1.63
N THR A 100 -13.89 3.68 -1.50
CA THR A 100 -13.28 3.30 -0.22
C THR A 100 -12.23 4.33 0.18
N ILE A 101 -12.26 4.80 1.44
CA ILE A 101 -11.22 5.63 2.03
C ILE A 101 -10.25 4.71 2.76
N VAL A 102 -8.96 4.79 2.44
CA VAL A 102 -7.88 4.01 3.07
C VAL A 102 -7.05 4.96 3.92
N CYS A 103 -7.21 4.88 5.25
CA CYS A 103 -6.48 5.69 6.22
C CYS A 103 -5.20 4.97 6.65
N GLY A 104 -4.05 5.51 6.23
CA GLY A 104 -2.71 4.98 6.44
C GLY A 104 -2.16 4.18 5.26
N PHE A 105 -1.07 4.67 4.66
CA PHE A 105 -0.34 4.03 3.55
C PHE A 105 0.96 3.39 4.05
N GLY A 106 0.84 2.65 5.17
CA GLY A 106 1.88 1.79 5.69
C GLY A 106 1.85 0.40 5.04
N ARG A 107 2.54 -0.57 5.62
CA ARG A 107 2.66 -1.95 5.08
C ARG A 107 1.32 -2.60 4.73
N MET A 108 0.29 -2.42 5.56
CA MET A 108 -1.04 -2.98 5.31
C MET A 108 -1.81 -2.12 4.29
N GLY A 109 -1.74 -0.78 4.41
CA GLY A 109 -2.43 0.14 3.52
C GLY A 109 -1.99 0.02 2.07
N VAL A 110 -0.69 -0.13 1.82
CA VAL A 110 -0.14 -0.39 0.47
C VAL A 110 -0.80 -1.63 -0.14
N ARG A 111 -0.81 -2.75 0.58
CA ARG A 111 -1.40 -4.00 0.05
C ARG A 111 -2.90 -3.91 -0.19
N VAL A 112 -3.63 -3.23 0.72
CA VAL A 112 -5.07 -3.00 0.52
C VAL A 112 -5.33 -2.10 -0.69
N ALA A 113 -4.52 -1.05 -0.89
CA ALA A 113 -4.67 -0.15 -2.02
C ALA A 113 -4.32 -0.83 -3.36
N GLU A 114 -3.24 -1.63 -3.41
CA GLU A 114 -2.88 -2.45 -4.57
C GLU A 114 -4.01 -3.41 -4.95
N GLU A 115 -4.58 -4.13 -3.99
CA GLU A 115 -5.68 -5.07 -4.22
C GLU A 115 -6.95 -4.37 -4.72
N LEU A 116 -7.29 -3.20 -4.13
CA LEU A 116 -8.42 -2.40 -4.60
C LEU A 116 -8.21 -1.90 -6.04
N GLN A 117 -6.98 -1.55 -6.39
CA GLN A 117 -6.62 -1.13 -7.74
C GLN A 117 -6.72 -2.28 -8.74
N GLU A 118 -6.23 -3.48 -8.40
CA GLU A 118 -6.35 -4.68 -9.22
C GLU A 118 -7.81 -5.08 -9.46
N LEU A 119 -8.65 -4.94 -8.43
CA LEU A 119 -10.08 -5.19 -8.50
C LEU A 119 -10.87 -4.06 -9.20
N GLY A 120 -10.19 -2.98 -9.61
CA GLY A 120 -10.83 -1.83 -10.27
C GLY A 120 -11.82 -1.09 -9.37
N GLN A 121 -11.68 -1.20 -8.02
CA GLN A 121 -12.55 -0.51 -7.08
C GLN A 121 -12.07 0.94 -6.88
N PRO A 122 -12.99 1.93 -6.86
CA PRO A 122 -12.60 3.30 -6.61
C PRO A 122 -12.20 3.50 -5.15
N PHE A 123 -11.05 4.15 -4.93
CA PHE A 123 -10.57 4.45 -3.57
C PHE A 123 -9.73 5.71 -3.52
N VAL A 124 -9.52 6.23 -2.31
CA VAL A 124 -8.59 7.32 -1.99
C VAL A 124 -7.76 6.94 -0.77
N VAL A 125 -6.49 7.29 -0.80
CA VAL A 125 -5.54 7.07 0.30
C VAL A 125 -5.34 8.37 1.08
N ILE A 126 -5.28 8.27 2.41
CA ILE A 126 -4.91 9.36 3.32
C ILE A 126 -3.69 8.89 4.13
N ASP A 127 -2.60 9.63 4.12
CA ASP A 127 -1.44 9.41 5.01
C ASP A 127 -0.82 10.76 5.39
N GLU A 128 -0.28 10.89 6.60
CA GLU A 128 0.41 12.09 7.07
C GLU A 128 1.79 12.27 6.42
N ASN A 129 2.39 11.18 5.97
CA ASN A 129 3.71 11.17 5.39
C ASN A 129 3.66 11.52 3.90
N THR A 130 4.17 12.70 3.57
CA THR A 130 4.20 13.22 2.18
C THR A 130 4.89 12.25 1.22
N ALA A 131 5.99 11.61 1.61
CA ALA A 131 6.71 10.68 0.74
C ALA A 131 5.86 9.44 0.38
N ARG A 132 5.08 8.91 1.33
CA ARG A 132 4.15 7.79 1.08
C ARG A 132 3.00 8.19 0.16
N VAL A 133 2.48 9.41 0.35
CA VAL A 133 1.43 9.93 -0.54
C VAL A 133 1.97 10.13 -1.95
N GLU A 134 3.20 10.64 -2.09
CA GLU A 134 3.85 10.76 -3.39
C GLU A 134 4.07 9.39 -4.06
N GLU A 135 4.46 8.37 -3.30
CA GLU A 135 4.58 6.99 -3.78
C GLU A 135 3.24 6.47 -4.32
N ALA A 136 2.15 6.64 -3.55
CA ALA A 136 0.80 6.27 -3.98
C ALA A 136 0.39 7.00 -5.26
N GLN A 137 0.65 8.31 -5.35
CA GLN A 137 0.34 9.12 -6.53
C GLN A 137 1.17 8.71 -7.76
N GLN A 138 2.45 8.32 -7.58
CA GLN A 138 3.30 7.81 -8.65
C GLN A 138 2.81 6.45 -9.16
N ALA A 139 2.22 5.63 -8.29
CA ALA A 139 1.54 4.39 -8.65
C ALA A 139 0.15 4.62 -9.32
N GLY A 140 -0.23 5.88 -9.55
CA GLY A 140 -1.50 6.23 -10.21
C GLY A 140 -2.72 6.22 -9.30
N MET A 141 -2.54 6.12 -7.99
CA MET A 141 -3.61 6.12 -7.00
C MET A 141 -4.03 7.53 -6.64
N LEU A 142 -5.31 7.74 -6.32
CA LEU A 142 -5.76 8.97 -5.69
C LEU A 142 -5.32 8.98 -4.24
N ALA A 143 -4.51 9.98 -3.85
CA ALA A 143 -3.97 10.06 -2.51
C ALA A 143 -3.81 11.52 -2.06
N MET A 144 -4.03 11.79 -0.77
CA MET A 144 -3.91 13.09 -0.16
C MET A 144 -3.11 13.03 1.14
N VAL A 145 -2.33 14.09 1.39
CA VAL A 145 -1.61 14.27 2.65
C VAL A 145 -2.57 14.81 3.70
N GLY A 146 -2.65 14.14 4.84
CA GLY A 146 -3.45 14.61 5.95
C GLY A 146 -3.50 13.62 7.10
N ASN A 147 -3.92 14.14 8.26
CA ASN A 147 -4.20 13.31 9.42
C ASN A 147 -5.64 12.80 9.33
N ALA A 148 -5.82 11.48 9.20
CA ALA A 148 -7.14 10.88 9.08
C ALA A 148 -7.99 10.99 10.37
N THR A 149 -7.40 11.45 11.48
CA THR A 149 -8.16 11.79 12.70
C THR A 149 -8.89 13.13 12.56
N ASP A 150 -8.50 13.99 11.61
CA ASP A 150 -9.11 15.29 11.41
C ASP A 150 -10.38 15.16 10.57
N GLU A 151 -11.46 15.73 11.04
CA GLU A 151 -12.78 15.73 10.39
C GLU A 151 -12.73 16.34 8.99
N ASP A 152 -12.05 17.49 8.85
CA ASP A 152 -11.89 18.18 7.57
C ASP A 152 -11.20 17.32 6.51
N ILE A 153 -10.26 16.46 6.92
CA ILE A 153 -9.55 15.55 6.03
C ILE A 153 -10.47 14.41 5.56
N LEU A 154 -11.27 13.84 6.44
CA LEU A 154 -12.26 12.83 6.06
C LEU A 154 -13.34 13.41 5.15
N MET A 155 -13.77 14.64 5.41
CA MET A 155 -14.71 15.36 4.55
C MET A 155 -14.09 15.65 3.17
N ALA A 156 -12.83 16.09 3.12
CA ALA A 156 -12.12 16.31 1.86
C ALA A 156 -11.89 15.02 1.08
N ALA A 157 -11.82 13.87 1.76
CA ALA A 157 -11.78 12.54 1.14
C ALA A 157 -13.15 12.04 0.69
N GLY A 158 -14.23 12.76 0.97
CA GLY A 158 -15.60 12.45 0.54
C GLY A 158 -16.27 11.36 1.37
N ILE A 159 -16.08 11.36 2.69
CA ILE A 159 -16.66 10.37 3.62
C ILE A 159 -18.19 10.26 3.50
N ASP A 160 -18.86 11.37 3.25
CA ASP A 160 -20.31 11.48 3.08
C ASP A 160 -20.84 10.71 1.84
N HIS A 161 -19.96 10.42 0.89
CA HIS A 161 -20.25 9.69 -0.34
C HIS A 161 -19.52 8.36 -0.43
N ALA A 162 -18.71 8.03 0.57
CA ALA A 162 -17.93 6.78 0.61
C ALA A 162 -18.83 5.58 0.90
N ARG A 163 -18.51 4.44 0.29
CA ARG A 163 -19.11 3.14 0.63
C ARG A 163 -18.46 2.54 1.86
N GLY A 164 -17.14 2.71 1.99
CA GLY A 164 -16.37 2.11 3.05
C GLY A 164 -15.18 2.94 3.47
N LEU A 165 -14.71 2.67 4.68
CA LEU A 165 -13.50 3.26 5.25
C LEU A 165 -12.66 2.16 5.90
N ALA A 166 -11.38 2.09 5.54
CA ALA A 166 -10.40 1.20 6.15
C ALA A 166 -9.42 2.01 6.99
N THR A 167 -9.44 1.87 8.31
CA THR A 167 -8.46 2.51 9.19
C THR A 167 -7.37 1.52 9.57
N LEU A 168 -6.14 1.76 9.05
CA LEU A 168 -5.03 0.81 9.03
C LEU A 168 -3.78 1.35 9.72
N LEU A 169 -3.94 2.33 10.61
CA LEU A 169 -2.85 2.92 11.38
C LEU A 169 -2.26 1.91 12.38
N PRO A 170 -0.99 2.07 12.76
CA PRO A 170 -0.37 1.21 13.77
C PRO A 170 -0.90 1.46 15.20
N ASP A 171 -1.54 2.60 15.43
CA ASP A 171 -2.06 2.99 16.74
C ASP A 171 -3.56 2.70 16.86
N ASP A 172 -3.94 1.83 17.79
CA ASP A 172 -5.33 1.46 18.08
C ASP A 172 -6.18 2.64 18.57
N ALA A 173 -5.58 3.63 19.26
CA ALA A 173 -6.29 4.81 19.73
C ALA A 173 -6.66 5.75 18.55
N ALA A 174 -5.74 5.98 17.64
CA ALA A 174 -6.00 6.73 16.43
C ALA A 174 -7.07 6.03 15.56
N ASN A 175 -6.97 4.71 15.40
CA ASN A 175 -7.99 3.94 14.68
C ASN A 175 -9.37 4.07 15.34
N ALA A 176 -9.45 4.04 16.68
CA ALA A 176 -10.70 4.22 17.39
C ALA A 176 -11.28 5.63 17.20
N PHE A 177 -10.44 6.65 17.22
CA PHE A 177 -10.87 8.03 16.99
C PHE A 177 -11.41 8.20 15.55
N ILE A 178 -10.72 7.67 14.54
CA ILE A 178 -11.20 7.67 13.16
C ILE A 178 -12.54 6.96 13.04
N CYS A 179 -12.75 5.81 13.70
CA CYS A 179 -14.01 5.10 13.68
C CYS A 179 -15.15 5.95 14.22
N VAL A 180 -14.95 6.64 15.35
CA VAL A 180 -15.97 7.53 15.96
C VAL A 180 -16.29 8.69 15.02
N THR A 181 -15.26 9.40 14.55
CA THR A 181 -15.42 10.54 13.64
C THR A 181 -16.10 10.13 12.34
N ALA A 182 -15.68 9.03 11.73
CA ALA A 182 -16.28 8.54 10.50
C ALA A 182 -17.75 8.14 10.68
N ARG A 183 -18.09 7.55 11.83
CA ARG A 183 -19.48 7.18 12.13
C ARG A 183 -20.37 8.38 12.39
N ASP A 184 -19.82 9.44 12.99
CA ASP A 184 -20.53 10.71 13.19
C ASP A 184 -20.79 11.43 11.85
N LEU A 185 -19.79 11.48 10.97
CA LEU A 185 -19.90 12.11 9.66
C LEU A 185 -20.76 11.31 8.66
N ALA A 186 -20.73 9.98 8.73
CA ALA A 186 -21.42 9.10 7.79
C ALA A 186 -21.96 7.84 8.51
N GLU A 187 -23.22 7.90 8.94
CA GLU A 187 -23.86 6.84 9.72
C GLU A 187 -23.82 5.46 9.04
N LYS A 188 -23.90 5.42 7.71
CA LYS A 188 -24.01 4.17 6.93
C LYS A 188 -22.69 3.66 6.34
N VAL A 189 -21.59 4.39 6.49
CA VAL A 189 -20.29 3.96 5.92
C VAL A 189 -19.86 2.64 6.58
N GLU A 190 -19.37 1.72 5.78
CA GLU A 190 -18.83 0.44 6.27
C GLU A 190 -17.39 0.65 6.75
N ILE A 191 -17.15 0.44 8.04
CA ILE A 191 -15.85 0.71 8.68
C ILE A 191 -15.15 -0.60 8.99
N VAL A 192 -13.97 -0.78 8.38
CA VAL A 192 -13.03 -1.85 8.69
C VAL A 192 -11.84 -1.26 9.42
N SER A 193 -11.54 -1.76 10.62
CA SER A 193 -10.44 -1.26 11.42
C SER A 193 -9.38 -2.33 11.66
N ARG A 194 -8.11 -1.93 11.64
CA ARG A 194 -7.02 -2.74 12.15
C ARG A 194 -6.99 -2.66 13.67
N ALA A 195 -6.72 -3.80 14.32
CA ALA A 195 -6.36 -3.85 15.73
C ALA A 195 -5.03 -4.58 15.95
N GLU A 196 -4.27 -4.15 16.92
CA GLU A 196 -3.02 -4.79 17.31
C GLU A 196 -3.28 -5.95 18.29
N ASN A 197 -4.33 -5.86 19.11
CA ASN A 197 -4.64 -6.87 20.12
C ASN A 197 -6.15 -7.06 20.35
N HIS A 198 -6.52 -8.19 21.02
CA HIS A 198 -7.92 -8.53 21.30
C HIS A 198 -8.67 -7.51 22.18
N SER A 199 -7.96 -6.78 23.06
CA SER A 199 -8.63 -5.79 23.91
C SER A 199 -9.07 -4.57 23.09
N ALA A 200 -8.26 -4.19 22.10
CA ALA A 200 -8.59 -3.12 21.15
C ALA A 200 -9.76 -3.50 20.23
N GLN A 201 -9.82 -4.76 19.78
CA GLN A 201 -10.92 -5.24 18.93
C GLN A 201 -12.30 -4.89 19.49
N LYS A 202 -12.54 -5.23 20.76
CA LYS A 202 -13.84 -4.95 21.42
C LYS A 202 -14.14 -3.44 21.52
N LYS A 203 -13.09 -2.63 21.70
CA LYS A 203 -13.23 -1.16 21.77
C LYS A 203 -13.55 -0.59 20.38
N LEU A 204 -12.84 -1.01 19.35
CA LEU A 204 -13.05 -0.55 17.98
C LEU A 204 -14.46 -0.84 17.47
N ILE A 205 -15.01 -2.02 17.76
CA ILE A 205 -16.42 -2.32 17.46
C ILE A 205 -17.36 -1.34 18.19
N ARG A 206 -17.09 -1.03 19.45
CA ARG A 206 -17.90 -0.05 20.21
C ARG A 206 -17.75 1.37 19.68
N CYS A 207 -16.60 1.71 19.09
CA CYS A 207 -16.34 2.98 18.43
C CYS A 207 -16.97 3.08 17.04
N GLY A 208 -17.69 2.05 16.56
CA GLY A 208 -18.44 2.09 15.32
C GLY A 208 -17.83 1.32 14.16
N ALA A 209 -16.73 0.57 14.36
CA ALA A 209 -16.22 -0.34 13.35
C ALA A 209 -17.20 -1.50 13.10
N ASN A 210 -17.46 -1.82 11.83
CA ASN A 210 -18.26 -2.99 11.44
C ASN A 210 -17.42 -4.27 11.55
N TYR A 211 -16.16 -4.19 11.12
CA TYR A 211 -15.21 -5.31 11.16
C TYR A 211 -13.88 -4.86 11.74
N VAL A 212 -13.22 -5.78 12.45
CA VAL A 212 -11.89 -5.54 12.99
C VAL A 212 -10.94 -6.68 12.61
N VAL A 213 -9.82 -6.32 12.02
CA VAL A 213 -8.80 -7.25 11.51
C VAL A 213 -7.54 -7.16 12.35
N MET A 214 -7.09 -8.30 12.86
CA MET A 214 -5.82 -8.46 13.59
C MET A 214 -4.79 -9.14 12.71
N ALA A 215 -4.03 -8.36 11.92
CA ALA A 215 -3.08 -8.87 10.93
C ALA A 215 -2.02 -9.82 11.53
N ALA A 216 -1.52 -9.51 12.73
CA ALA A 216 -0.54 -10.34 13.42
C ALA A 216 -1.12 -11.72 13.80
N THR A 217 -2.39 -11.78 14.23
CA THR A 217 -3.07 -13.03 14.57
C THR A 217 -3.26 -13.89 13.32
N ILE A 218 -3.74 -13.30 12.22
CA ILE A 218 -3.91 -14.00 10.94
C ILE A 218 -2.56 -14.54 10.45
N GLY A 219 -1.52 -13.71 10.48
CA GLY A 219 -0.16 -14.13 10.12
C GLY A 219 0.37 -15.28 10.99
N ALA A 220 0.20 -15.20 12.31
CA ALA A 220 0.62 -16.25 13.23
C ALA A 220 -0.14 -17.57 12.99
N MET A 221 -1.45 -17.50 12.77
CA MET A 221 -2.26 -18.67 12.41
C MET A 221 -1.75 -19.31 11.10
N ARG A 222 -1.43 -18.50 10.09
CA ARG A 222 -0.89 -18.97 8.82
C ARG A 222 0.47 -19.65 8.98
N VAL A 223 1.38 -19.04 9.73
CA VAL A 223 2.69 -19.64 10.05
C VAL A 223 2.50 -20.99 10.75
N THR A 224 1.61 -21.05 11.74
CA THR A 224 1.31 -22.29 12.45
C THR A 224 0.75 -23.37 11.51
N GLN A 225 -0.17 -23.01 10.61
CA GLN A 225 -0.72 -23.93 9.61
C GLN A 225 0.38 -24.50 8.71
N LEU A 226 1.27 -23.65 8.20
CA LEU A 226 2.39 -24.06 7.35
C LEU A 226 3.37 -24.99 8.07
N LEU A 227 3.61 -24.74 9.36
CA LEU A 227 4.47 -25.61 10.18
C LEU A 227 3.83 -26.95 10.53
N VAL A 228 2.52 -26.95 10.81
CA VAL A 228 1.80 -28.14 11.27
C VAL A 228 1.24 -28.96 10.11
N ARG A 229 0.82 -28.32 9.00
CA ARG A 229 0.17 -28.96 7.86
C ARG A 229 0.70 -28.43 6.52
N PRO A 230 1.99 -28.67 6.19
CA PRO A 230 2.62 -28.08 5.00
C PRO A 230 1.97 -28.54 3.69
N THR A 231 1.50 -29.82 3.63
CA THR A 231 0.94 -30.42 2.41
C THR A 231 -0.45 -29.85 2.09
N ALA A 232 -1.36 -29.78 3.07
CA ALA A 232 -2.69 -29.20 2.88
C ALA A 232 -2.62 -27.71 2.51
N SER A 233 -1.67 -26.98 3.09
CA SER A 233 -1.43 -25.57 2.74
C SER A 233 -0.98 -25.40 1.30
N ALA A 234 -0.08 -26.27 0.80
CA ALA A 234 0.39 -26.24 -0.59
C ALA A 234 -0.75 -26.52 -1.60
N VAL A 235 -1.72 -27.38 -1.23
CA VAL A 235 -2.92 -27.67 -2.05
C VAL A 235 -3.78 -26.43 -2.21
N LEU A 236 -4.06 -25.71 -1.13
CA LEU A 236 -4.88 -24.51 -1.16
C LEU A 236 -4.23 -23.41 -2.00
N GLU A 237 -2.90 -23.25 -1.90
CA GLU A 237 -2.15 -22.26 -2.67
C GLU A 237 -2.08 -22.57 -4.16
N SER A 238 -1.86 -23.82 -4.54
CA SER A 238 -1.72 -24.21 -5.95
C SER A 238 -3.00 -24.00 -6.78
N HIS A 239 -4.14 -23.80 -6.13
CA HIS A 239 -5.45 -23.63 -6.78
C HIS A 239 -6.08 -22.24 -6.55
N GLY A 240 -5.31 -21.27 -6.07
CA GLY A 240 -5.80 -19.91 -5.83
C GLY A 240 -6.81 -19.80 -4.68
N LEU A 241 -6.96 -20.85 -3.87
CA LEU A 241 -7.93 -20.94 -2.77
C LEU A 241 -7.34 -20.50 -1.42
N SER A 242 -6.36 -19.62 -1.43
CA SER A 242 -5.39 -19.44 -0.34
C SER A 242 -5.87 -18.64 0.88
N HIS A 243 -6.96 -17.88 0.84
CA HIS A 243 -7.30 -16.99 1.96
C HIS A 243 -8.80 -17.02 2.29
N GLY A 244 -9.21 -17.89 3.21
CA GLY A 244 -10.56 -17.88 3.74
C GLY A 244 -11.26 -19.23 3.77
N ILE A 245 -11.03 -20.10 2.77
CA ILE A 245 -11.76 -21.38 2.65
C ILE A 245 -11.60 -22.26 3.90
N SER A 246 -10.44 -22.31 4.53
CA SER A 246 -10.25 -23.10 5.76
C SER A 246 -11.05 -22.55 6.94
N GLU A 247 -11.18 -21.22 7.04
CA GLU A 247 -12.01 -20.58 8.07
C GLU A 247 -13.50 -20.68 7.74
N GLU A 248 -13.87 -20.51 6.47
CA GLU A 248 -15.24 -20.69 6.00
C GLU A 248 -15.71 -22.15 6.17
N LEU A 249 -14.86 -23.13 5.83
CA LEU A 249 -15.14 -24.54 6.09
C LEU A 249 -15.30 -24.82 7.58
N SER A 250 -14.43 -24.24 8.43
CA SER A 250 -14.52 -24.38 9.88
C SER A 250 -15.77 -23.72 10.45
N ALA A 251 -16.20 -22.60 9.89
CA ALA A 251 -17.44 -21.91 10.29
C ALA A 251 -18.69 -22.75 10.04
N ILE A 252 -18.68 -23.60 9.02
CA ILE A 252 -19.77 -24.56 8.72
C ILE A 252 -19.50 -25.96 9.32
N GLY A 253 -18.47 -26.08 10.18
CA GLY A 253 -18.13 -27.32 10.88
C GLY A 253 -17.32 -28.34 10.08
N LEU A 254 -16.83 -27.96 8.89
CA LEU A 254 -15.96 -28.80 8.07
C LEU A 254 -14.49 -28.50 8.32
N ASN A 255 -13.67 -29.54 8.40
CA ASN A 255 -12.22 -29.43 8.56
C ASN A 255 -11.50 -30.09 7.39
N LEU A 256 -10.36 -29.52 7.02
CA LEU A 256 -9.40 -30.12 6.10
C LEU A 256 -8.30 -30.82 6.92
N GLU A 257 -8.12 -32.11 6.75
CA GLU A 257 -7.14 -32.92 7.51
C GLU A 257 -6.25 -33.73 6.59
N GLU A 258 -5.00 -33.94 7.04
CA GLU A 258 -4.03 -34.81 6.38
C GLU A 258 -3.93 -36.13 7.15
N LEU A 259 -4.17 -37.24 6.45
CA LEU A 259 -4.15 -38.56 7.03
C LEU A 259 -3.06 -39.38 6.36
N ARG A 260 -2.08 -39.84 7.12
CA ARG A 260 -1.02 -40.73 6.62
C ARG A 260 -1.45 -42.18 6.77
N LEU A 261 -1.35 -42.93 5.69
CA LEU A 261 -1.64 -44.37 5.69
C LEU A 261 -0.50 -45.18 6.30
N THR A 262 -0.78 -45.90 7.34
CA THR A 262 0.18 -46.83 7.96
C THR A 262 0.11 -48.20 7.32
N SER A 263 1.14 -49.04 7.49
CA SER A 263 1.14 -50.43 6.99
C SER A 263 0.02 -51.30 7.59
N SER A 264 -0.55 -50.88 8.73
CA SER A 264 -1.66 -51.55 9.42
C SER A 264 -3.04 -51.03 8.99
N SER A 265 -3.09 -50.05 8.10
CA SER A 265 -4.36 -49.47 7.65
C SER A 265 -5.07 -50.39 6.65
N PRO A 266 -6.35 -50.73 6.88
CA PRO A 266 -7.13 -51.54 5.95
C PRO A 266 -7.46 -50.79 4.64
N LEU A 267 -7.08 -49.53 4.51
CA LEU A 267 -7.26 -48.73 3.28
C LEU A 267 -6.14 -48.98 2.26
N VAL A 268 -5.01 -49.51 2.69
CA VAL A 268 -3.89 -49.88 1.82
C VAL A 268 -4.31 -50.98 0.85
N SER A 269 -3.90 -50.85 -0.41
CA SER A 269 -4.21 -51.74 -1.52
C SER A 269 -5.69 -51.74 -1.94
N LYS A 270 -6.49 -50.76 -1.48
CA LYS A 270 -7.88 -50.59 -1.94
C LYS A 270 -7.98 -49.42 -2.92
N PRO A 271 -8.87 -49.51 -3.92
CA PRO A 271 -9.18 -48.37 -4.77
C PRO A 271 -9.96 -47.33 -3.99
N LEU A 272 -9.71 -46.05 -4.33
CA LEU A 272 -10.31 -44.90 -3.66
C LEU A 272 -11.85 -44.94 -3.67
N ALA A 273 -12.44 -45.46 -4.74
CA ALA A 273 -13.90 -45.60 -4.88
C ALA A 273 -14.55 -46.50 -3.79
N GLU A 274 -13.80 -47.41 -3.20
CA GLU A 274 -14.30 -48.26 -2.12
C GLU A 274 -14.27 -47.56 -0.75
N ILE A 275 -13.52 -46.48 -0.66
CA ILE A 275 -13.27 -45.73 0.59
C ILE A 275 -14.23 -44.58 0.73
N GLN A 276 -14.70 -43.99 -0.38
CA GLN A 276 -15.70 -42.93 -0.39
C GLN A 276 -17.05 -43.50 0.10
N VAL A 277 -17.31 -43.28 1.37
CA VAL A 277 -18.52 -43.83 2.02
C VAL A 277 -19.78 -43.15 1.48
N ARG A 278 -20.69 -43.94 0.89
CA ARG A 278 -22.05 -43.55 0.58
C ARG A 278 -22.86 -43.55 1.87
N GLY A 279 -23.16 -42.37 2.42
CA GLY A 279 -24.03 -42.27 3.60
C GLY A 279 -24.02 -40.85 4.22
N ASN A 280 -24.93 -40.63 5.16
CA ASN A 280 -25.23 -39.36 5.83
C ASN A 280 -24.07 -38.83 6.76
N ARG A 281 -22.97 -39.56 6.84
CA ARG A 281 -21.74 -39.24 7.58
C ARG A 281 -20.60 -39.38 6.59
N GLY A 282 -20.09 -38.29 6.07
CA GLY A 282 -19.17 -38.33 4.96
C GLY A 282 -17.97 -37.43 5.12
N PHE A 283 -16.86 -37.94 4.68
CA PHE A 283 -15.70 -37.15 4.35
C PHE A 283 -15.47 -37.26 2.83
N LEU A 284 -14.90 -36.22 2.26
CA LEU A 284 -14.50 -36.15 0.86
C LEU A 284 -12.98 -36.24 0.77
N ILE A 285 -12.43 -37.13 -0.01
CA ILE A 285 -11.01 -37.14 -0.34
C ILE A 285 -10.80 -36.18 -1.49
N VAL A 286 -10.08 -35.10 -1.23
CA VAL A 286 -9.81 -34.01 -2.19
C VAL A 286 -8.45 -34.13 -2.85
N GLY A 287 -7.51 -34.87 -2.24
CA GLY A 287 -6.17 -35.07 -2.79
C GLY A 287 -5.43 -36.26 -2.19
N VAL A 288 -4.45 -36.78 -2.93
CA VAL A 288 -3.51 -37.79 -2.48
C VAL A 288 -2.10 -37.37 -2.84
N LYS A 289 -1.17 -37.46 -1.88
CA LYS A 289 0.26 -37.24 -2.09
C LYS A 289 1.01 -38.55 -1.84
N ARG A 290 1.84 -38.93 -2.81
CA ARG A 290 2.69 -40.13 -2.74
C ARG A 290 4.15 -39.71 -2.71
N GLY A 291 4.84 -39.98 -1.61
CA GLY A 291 6.25 -39.61 -1.44
C GLY A 291 6.54 -38.16 -1.68
N GLU A 292 7.47 -37.86 -2.59
CA GLU A 292 7.84 -36.50 -3.00
C GLU A 292 7.10 -35.99 -4.25
N ASP A 293 6.20 -36.82 -4.81
CA ASP A 293 5.43 -36.44 -6.00
C ASP A 293 4.49 -35.26 -5.72
N PRO A 294 4.13 -34.49 -6.76
CA PRO A 294 3.10 -33.46 -6.66
C PRO A 294 1.78 -34.06 -6.16
N ILE A 295 1.02 -33.25 -5.42
CA ILE A 295 -0.29 -33.70 -4.92
C ILE A 295 -1.23 -33.91 -6.09
N GLN A 296 -1.78 -35.09 -6.19
CA GLN A 296 -2.83 -35.43 -7.16
C GLN A 296 -4.17 -34.99 -6.58
N MET A 297 -4.71 -33.86 -7.12
CA MET A 297 -6.04 -33.38 -6.77
C MET A 297 -7.13 -34.14 -7.52
N ASN A 298 -8.31 -34.24 -6.88
CA ASN A 298 -9.47 -34.98 -7.41
C ASN A 298 -9.06 -36.35 -7.98
N PRO A 299 -8.43 -37.20 -7.17
CA PRO A 299 -7.85 -38.45 -7.63
C PRO A 299 -8.95 -39.36 -8.19
N SER A 300 -8.61 -40.09 -9.24
CA SER A 300 -9.54 -41.08 -9.83
C SER A 300 -9.94 -42.10 -8.79
N GLY A 301 -11.23 -42.51 -8.79
CA GLY A 301 -11.75 -43.57 -7.93
C GLY A 301 -11.00 -44.90 -8.06
N ASN A 302 -10.31 -45.14 -9.18
CA ASN A 302 -9.49 -46.33 -9.41
C ASN A 302 -8.08 -46.25 -8.81
N LEU A 303 -7.68 -45.10 -8.23
CA LEU A 303 -6.38 -44.93 -7.59
C LEU A 303 -6.28 -45.90 -6.42
N ILE A 304 -5.28 -46.78 -6.44
CA ILE A 304 -4.98 -47.70 -5.35
C ILE A 304 -4.07 -46.99 -4.35
N LEU A 305 -4.48 -46.94 -3.09
CA LEU A 305 -3.72 -46.34 -2.02
C LEU A 305 -2.58 -47.23 -1.54
N GLU A 306 -1.44 -46.63 -1.26
CA GLU A 306 -0.22 -47.31 -0.82
C GLU A 306 0.19 -46.88 0.61
N VAL A 307 1.07 -47.66 1.21
CA VAL A 307 1.64 -47.34 2.52
C VAL A 307 2.42 -46.04 2.43
N ASN A 308 2.26 -45.15 3.41
CA ASN A 308 2.82 -43.78 3.48
C ASN A 308 2.18 -42.73 2.53
N ASP A 309 1.15 -43.10 1.76
CA ASP A 309 0.38 -42.09 1.07
C ASP A 309 -0.25 -41.14 2.12
N ILE A 310 -0.25 -39.85 1.79
CA ILE A 310 -0.96 -38.80 2.54
C ILE A 310 -2.26 -38.50 1.82
N VAL A 311 -3.37 -38.79 2.47
CA VAL A 311 -4.70 -38.53 1.94
C VAL A 311 -5.23 -37.24 2.57
N ILE A 312 -5.67 -36.32 1.73
CA ILE A 312 -6.23 -35.03 2.15
C ILE A 312 -7.76 -35.17 2.13
N VAL A 313 -8.38 -34.98 3.30
CA VAL A 313 -9.81 -35.16 3.49
C VAL A 313 -10.48 -33.90 3.99
N VAL A 314 -11.71 -33.66 3.53
CA VAL A 314 -12.62 -32.63 4.05
C VAL A 314 -13.82 -33.31 4.66
N GLY A 315 -14.17 -32.95 5.89
CA GLY A 315 -15.34 -33.56 6.60
C GLY A 315 -15.54 -32.93 7.97
N HIS A 316 -16.60 -33.31 8.65
CA HIS A 316 -16.82 -32.91 10.04
C HIS A 316 -15.76 -33.52 10.96
N GLN A 317 -15.37 -32.81 11.99
CA GLN A 317 -14.30 -33.22 12.92
C GLN A 317 -14.57 -34.61 13.54
N ASN A 318 -15.82 -34.89 13.85
CA ASN A 318 -16.23 -36.18 14.42
C ASN A 318 -16.13 -37.33 13.40
N ASP A 319 -16.52 -37.08 12.15
CA ASP A 319 -16.48 -38.08 11.08
C ASP A 319 -15.04 -38.45 10.69
N ILE A 320 -14.13 -37.42 10.68
CA ILE A 320 -12.70 -37.66 10.46
C ILE A 320 -12.08 -38.43 11.64
N ALA A 321 -12.51 -38.17 12.88
CA ALA A 321 -12.05 -38.89 14.03
C ALA A 321 -12.48 -40.38 13.99
N GLU A 322 -13.72 -40.64 13.63
CA GLU A 322 -14.22 -42.02 13.40
C GLU A 322 -13.46 -42.72 12.27
N LEU A 323 -13.16 -42.02 11.18
CA LEU A 323 -12.34 -42.57 10.08
C LEU A 323 -10.96 -42.99 10.57
N CYS A 324 -10.29 -42.13 11.36
CA CYS A 324 -8.96 -42.42 11.90
C CYS A 324 -8.98 -43.69 12.77
N LEU A 325 -9.99 -43.83 13.65
CA LEU A 325 -10.15 -44.99 14.53
C LEU A 325 -10.49 -46.25 13.77
N ALA A 326 -11.49 -46.19 12.87
CA ALA A 326 -11.99 -47.35 12.12
C ALA A 326 -10.93 -47.92 11.17
N HIS A 327 -10.10 -47.06 10.58
CA HIS A 327 -9.15 -47.46 9.55
C HIS A 327 -7.68 -47.39 9.98
N LYS A 328 -7.39 -47.20 11.28
CA LYS A 328 -6.03 -47.16 11.84
C LYS A 328 -5.11 -46.21 11.05
N VAL A 329 -5.65 -45.04 10.71
CA VAL A 329 -4.94 -43.99 10.01
C VAL A 329 -4.42 -42.98 11.04
N GLN A 330 -3.17 -42.57 10.91
CA GLN A 330 -2.61 -41.57 11.82
C GLN A 330 -2.86 -40.17 11.29
N ARG A 331 -3.41 -39.29 12.12
CA ARG A 331 -3.29 -37.85 11.90
C ARG A 331 -1.81 -37.54 11.89
N GLN A 332 -1.36 -36.71 10.94
CA GLN A 332 0.04 -36.31 10.90
C GLN A 332 0.32 -35.35 12.05
N GLU A 333 0.59 -35.90 13.25
CA GLU A 333 1.14 -35.16 14.37
C GLU A 333 2.63 -34.98 14.10
N ILE A 334 3.08 -33.72 14.02
CA ILE A 334 4.51 -33.41 14.01
C ILE A 334 5.03 -33.68 15.43
N LEU A 335 5.68 -34.81 15.61
CA LEU A 335 6.48 -35.07 16.80
C LEU A 335 7.61 -34.04 16.86
N TYR A 336 7.46 -33.03 17.73
CA TYR A 336 8.57 -32.17 18.13
C TYR A 336 9.66 -33.07 18.76
N ARG A 337 10.68 -33.41 17.97
CA ARG A 337 11.94 -33.92 18.53
C ARG A 337 12.66 -32.74 19.18
N GLY A 338 12.56 -32.66 20.51
CA GLY A 338 13.46 -31.84 21.31
C GLY A 338 12.70 -30.87 22.22
N VAL A 339 12.39 -31.29 23.42
CA VAL A 339 13.05 -30.87 24.66
C VAL A 339 12.64 -31.86 25.74
N LYS A 340 13.54 -32.77 26.10
CA LYS A 340 13.56 -33.35 27.48
C LYS A 340 14.22 -32.29 28.36
N GLY A 341 13.51 -31.78 29.31
CA GLY A 341 13.99 -30.97 30.40
C GLY A 341 13.01 -31.08 31.50
#